data_2f4ec8ed335be4ec7bd32a6895ef5a1d
#
_entry.id   2f4ec8ed335be4ec7bd32a6895ef5a1d
#
_cell.length_a   1.000
_cell.length_b   1.000
_cell.length_c   1.000
_cell.angle_alpha   90.00
_cell.angle_beta   90.00
_cell.angle_gamma   90.00
#
_symmetry.space_group_name_H-M   'P 1'
#
loop_
_entity.id
_entity.type
_entity.pdbx_description
1 polymer ?
#
loop_
_entity_poly.entity_id
_entity_poly.type
_entity_poly.pdbx_seq_one_letter_code
_entity_poly.pdbx_strand_id
1 'polypeptide(L)'
;MAEAAQRFELVIVLSVMMSNHHHTVLYDPHGRETEFREHFHRMMAKSQNALRGRWENLWSSEEPSVVELVTREALLDKLVYVATNPVKDGLVERAHHWPGPNFVSALMTRKPMRARRPKHFFREAGPMPLDVELELKLPDDFERQDDFLAELARKITEAEDAFARERHRTGRAVLGRKRVLRQSWRDNPASHEPRRRLRPRVATRDKWRRIAALQRNKAWEAEYREARAAWCAGMPADFPYGTYWLRRFANVRVKPPPLAS
;
A
#
# COMPACT_ATOMS: atom_id res chain seq x y z
N MET A 1 -3.78 -8.49 -5.39
CA MET A 1 -4.30 -7.52 -4.39
C MET A 1 -5.72 -7.84 -3.96
N ALA A 2 -6.71 -7.92 -4.86
CA ALA A 2 -8.11 -8.17 -4.50
C ALA A 2 -8.29 -9.43 -3.64
N GLU A 3 -7.78 -10.57 -4.07
CA GLU A 3 -7.81 -11.81 -3.28
C GLU A 3 -7.16 -11.65 -1.90
N ALA A 4 -6.02 -10.96 -1.84
CA ALA A 4 -5.34 -10.72 -0.57
C ALA A 4 -6.16 -9.81 0.36
N ALA A 5 -6.78 -8.75 -0.17
CA ALA A 5 -7.65 -7.87 0.60
C ALA A 5 -8.86 -8.62 1.16
N GLN A 6 -9.52 -9.45 0.34
CA GLN A 6 -10.64 -10.28 0.77
C GLN A 6 -10.23 -11.33 1.81
N ARG A 7 -9.08 -12.00 1.60
CA ARG A 7 -8.55 -13.03 2.51
C ARG A 7 -8.28 -12.51 3.91
N PHE A 8 -7.79 -11.27 4.01
CA PHE A 8 -7.40 -10.66 5.28
C PHE A 8 -8.35 -9.57 5.75
N GLU A 9 -9.48 -9.41 5.06
CA GLU A 9 -10.56 -8.48 5.45
C GLU A 9 -10.09 -7.02 5.58
N LEU A 10 -9.22 -6.59 4.63
CA LEU A 10 -8.76 -5.21 4.56
C LEU A 10 -9.54 -4.42 3.51
N VAL A 11 -9.73 -3.14 3.80
CA VAL A 11 -10.31 -2.18 2.86
C VAL A 11 -9.19 -1.46 2.11
N ILE A 12 -9.13 -1.62 0.79
CA ILE A 12 -8.20 -0.86 -0.04
C ILE A 12 -8.84 0.47 -0.40
N VAL A 13 -8.23 1.56 0.05
CA VAL A 13 -8.71 2.91 -0.25
C VAL A 13 -8.17 3.36 -1.62
N LEU A 14 -6.86 3.24 -1.83
CA LEU A 14 -6.24 3.58 -3.10
C LEU A 14 -4.94 2.78 -3.29
N SER A 15 -4.66 2.40 -4.52
CA SER A 15 -3.36 1.84 -4.86
C SER A 15 -2.90 2.29 -6.23
N VAL A 16 -1.59 2.51 -6.38
CA VAL A 16 -0.91 2.78 -7.65
C VAL A 16 0.30 1.88 -7.75
N MET A 17 0.35 1.07 -8.82
CA MET A 17 1.46 0.18 -9.12
C MET A 17 2.40 0.86 -10.12
N MET A 18 3.60 1.15 -9.68
CA MET A 18 4.70 1.65 -10.52
C MET A 18 5.50 0.48 -11.10
N SER A 19 6.49 0.76 -11.94
CA SER A 19 7.29 -0.29 -12.59
C SER A 19 8.18 -1.08 -11.61
N ASN A 20 8.60 -0.45 -10.50
CA ASN A 20 9.57 -1.00 -9.54
C ASN A 20 9.10 -0.90 -8.07
N HIS A 21 7.99 -0.27 -7.80
CA HIS A 21 7.40 -0.16 -6.46
C HIS A 21 5.88 0.04 -6.55
N HIS A 22 5.22 0.03 -5.42
CA HIS A 22 3.81 0.39 -5.33
C HIS A 22 3.55 1.23 -4.09
N HIS A 23 2.49 2.02 -4.16
CA HIS A 23 1.91 2.72 -3.03
C HIS A 23 0.50 2.21 -2.81
N THR A 24 0.16 1.87 -1.57
CA THR A 24 -1.18 1.40 -1.21
C THR A 24 -1.61 2.09 0.07
N VAL A 25 -2.77 2.72 0.05
CA VAL A 25 -3.48 3.21 1.22
C VAL A 25 -4.59 2.23 1.53
N LEU A 26 -4.62 1.74 2.75
CA LEU A 26 -5.58 0.74 3.20
C LEU A 26 -6.08 1.07 4.61
N TYR A 27 -7.25 0.52 4.95
CA TYR A 27 -7.77 0.49 6.31
C TYR A 27 -7.80 -0.97 6.79
N ASP A 28 -7.23 -1.19 7.96
CA ASP A 28 -7.09 -2.50 8.58
C ASP A 28 -7.88 -2.56 9.91
N PRO A 29 -9.14 -2.96 9.88
CA PRO A 29 -9.96 -3.03 11.09
C PRO A 29 -9.54 -4.18 12.02
N HIS A 30 -8.78 -5.16 11.51
CA HIS A 30 -8.50 -6.40 12.21
C HIS A 30 -7.02 -6.62 12.56
N GLY A 31 -6.12 -5.65 12.24
CA GLY A 31 -4.67 -5.76 12.49
C GLY A 31 -3.96 -6.82 11.66
N ARG A 32 -4.42 -7.03 10.43
CA ARG A 32 -3.92 -8.08 9.53
C ARG A 32 -3.06 -7.55 8.38
N GLU A 33 -2.65 -6.28 8.45
CA GLU A 33 -1.82 -5.65 7.41
C GLU A 33 -0.56 -6.46 7.12
N THR A 34 0.13 -6.91 8.14
CA THR A 34 1.38 -7.68 7.99
C THR A 34 1.15 -9.00 7.22
N GLU A 35 0.08 -9.74 7.53
CA GLU A 35 -0.26 -10.97 6.82
C GLU A 35 -0.68 -10.70 5.37
N PHE A 36 -1.48 -9.64 5.17
CA PHE A 36 -1.88 -9.17 3.83
C PHE A 36 -0.65 -8.84 2.99
N ARG A 37 0.23 -8.00 3.49
CA ARG A 37 1.43 -7.51 2.78
C ARG A 37 2.36 -8.67 2.43
N GLU A 38 2.62 -9.56 3.37
CA GLU A 38 3.45 -10.74 3.14
C GLU A 38 2.85 -11.66 2.06
N HIS A 39 1.55 -11.95 2.15
CA HIS A 39 0.87 -12.78 1.17
C HIS A 39 0.86 -12.11 -0.21
N PHE A 40 0.47 -10.85 -0.29
CA PHE A 40 0.41 -10.08 -1.53
C PHE A 40 1.79 -10.00 -2.20
N HIS A 41 2.83 -9.60 -1.47
CA HIS A 41 4.19 -9.50 -2.00
C HIS A 41 4.72 -10.87 -2.46
N ARG A 42 4.49 -11.93 -1.69
CA ARG A 42 4.89 -13.29 -2.05
C ARG A 42 4.22 -13.77 -3.34
N MET A 43 2.90 -13.57 -3.48
CA MET A 43 2.17 -13.96 -4.68
C MET A 43 2.60 -13.13 -5.89
N MET A 44 2.80 -11.84 -5.72
CA MET A 44 3.30 -10.95 -6.77
C MET A 44 4.69 -11.40 -7.23
N ALA A 45 5.63 -11.63 -6.31
CA ALA A 45 6.99 -12.05 -6.64
C ALA A 45 6.99 -13.38 -7.41
N LYS A 46 6.29 -14.39 -6.89
CA LYS A 46 6.21 -15.70 -7.55
C LYS A 46 5.58 -15.61 -8.95
N SER A 47 4.49 -14.86 -9.09
CA SER A 47 3.83 -14.68 -10.39
C SER A 47 4.70 -13.93 -11.40
N GLN A 48 5.39 -12.87 -10.97
CA GLN A 48 6.29 -12.10 -11.85
C GLN A 48 7.53 -12.91 -12.23
N ASN A 49 8.09 -13.66 -11.31
CA ASN A 49 9.23 -14.53 -11.60
C ASN A 49 8.85 -15.64 -12.59
N ALA A 50 7.69 -16.30 -12.40
CA ALA A 50 7.19 -17.28 -13.36
C ALA A 50 6.95 -16.69 -14.75
N LEU A 51 6.35 -15.49 -14.83
CA LEU A 51 6.11 -14.80 -16.10
C LEU A 51 7.41 -14.48 -16.85
N ARG A 52 8.48 -14.18 -16.12
CA ARG A 52 9.75 -13.68 -16.68
C ARG A 52 10.88 -14.71 -16.70
N GLY A 53 10.61 -15.95 -16.25
CA GLY A 53 11.65 -16.99 -16.14
C GLY A 53 12.78 -16.61 -15.19
N ARG A 54 12.47 -15.92 -14.08
CA ARG A 54 13.46 -15.46 -13.09
C ARG A 54 13.38 -16.28 -11.81
N TRP A 55 14.51 -16.30 -11.07
CA TRP A 55 14.66 -17.02 -9.79
C TRP A 55 15.02 -16.10 -8.63
N GLU A 56 15.42 -14.86 -8.92
CA GLU A 56 15.90 -13.90 -7.95
C GLU A 56 14.77 -13.27 -7.15
N ASN A 57 15.14 -12.56 -6.07
CA ASN A 57 14.21 -11.77 -5.30
C ASN A 57 13.63 -10.63 -6.15
N LEU A 58 12.30 -10.55 -6.21
CA LEU A 58 11.62 -9.44 -6.87
C LEU A 58 11.67 -8.16 -6.02
N TRP A 59 11.49 -8.32 -4.72
CA TRP A 59 11.47 -7.22 -3.77
C TRP A 59 12.85 -6.98 -3.17
N SER A 60 13.13 -5.71 -2.85
CA SER A 60 14.30 -5.36 -2.04
C SER A 60 14.25 -6.11 -0.70
N SER A 61 15.44 -6.43 -0.17
CA SER A 61 15.58 -6.98 1.19
C SER A 61 15.28 -5.97 2.31
N GLU A 62 15.08 -4.69 1.95
CA GLU A 62 14.70 -3.67 2.91
C GLU A 62 13.25 -3.82 3.36
N GLU A 63 13.00 -3.48 4.61
CA GLU A 63 11.65 -3.44 5.17
C GLU A 63 10.78 -2.43 4.41
N PRO A 64 9.55 -2.79 4.00
CA PRO A 64 8.61 -1.86 3.43
C PRO A 64 8.30 -0.71 4.39
N SER A 65 8.10 0.49 3.86
CA SER A 65 7.67 1.64 4.65
C SER A 65 6.18 1.57 4.91
N VAL A 66 5.79 1.36 6.15
CA VAL A 66 4.40 1.40 6.63
C VAL A 66 4.22 2.64 7.48
N VAL A 67 3.24 3.48 7.14
CA VAL A 67 3.00 4.77 7.77
C VAL A 67 1.55 4.87 8.21
N GLU A 68 1.31 5.07 9.49
CA GLU A 68 -0.01 5.30 10.05
C GLU A 68 -0.50 6.72 9.72
N LEU A 69 -1.67 6.85 9.12
CA LEU A 69 -2.32 8.12 8.78
C LEU A 69 -3.33 8.46 9.87
N VAL A 70 -2.97 9.39 10.76
CA VAL A 70 -3.71 9.64 12.00
C VAL A 70 -4.85 10.63 11.82
N THR A 71 -4.80 11.48 10.77
CA THR A 71 -5.79 12.54 10.57
C THR A 71 -6.37 12.50 9.16
N ARG A 72 -7.56 13.07 8.99
CA ARG A 72 -8.24 13.22 7.69
C ARG A 72 -7.36 13.97 6.69
N GLU A 73 -6.66 15.01 7.13
CA GLU A 73 -5.73 15.80 6.30
C GLU A 73 -4.53 14.96 5.86
N ALA A 74 -3.97 14.14 6.76
CA ALA A 74 -2.87 13.24 6.43
C ALA A 74 -3.30 12.16 5.41
N LEU A 75 -4.52 11.64 5.54
CA LEU A 75 -5.11 10.74 4.56
C LEU A 75 -5.25 11.42 3.21
N LEU A 76 -5.84 12.62 3.16
CA LEU A 76 -6.02 13.38 1.94
C LEU A 76 -4.68 13.69 1.24
N ASP A 77 -3.70 14.22 1.98
CA ASP A 77 -2.36 14.50 1.46
C ASP A 77 -1.70 13.23 0.90
N LYS A 78 -1.87 12.09 1.58
CA LYS A 78 -1.30 10.82 1.14
C LYS A 78 -2.02 10.26 -0.09
N LEU A 79 -3.33 10.37 -0.17
CA LEU A 79 -4.09 9.94 -1.35
C LEU A 79 -3.71 10.78 -2.60
N VAL A 80 -3.56 12.10 -2.46
CA VAL A 80 -3.06 12.96 -3.53
C VAL A 80 -1.67 12.53 -3.96
N TYR A 81 -0.76 12.31 -3.02
CA TYR A 81 0.61 11.85 -3.30
C TYR A 81 0.61 10.53 -4.08
N VAL A 82 -0.18 9.55 -3.62
CA VAL A 82 -0.27 8.23 -4.27
C VAL A 82 -0.85 8.34 -5.67
N ALA A 83 -1.95 9.08 -5.83
CA ALA A 83 -2.61 9.28 -7.12
C ALA A 83 -1.70 9.92 -8.16
N THR A 84 -0.93 10.93 -7.75
CA THR A 84 -0.10 11.74 -8.64
C THR A 84 1.35 11.27 -8.77
N ASN A 85 1.73 10.17 -8.11
CA ASN A 85 3.10 9.66 -8.14
C ASN A 85 3.68 9.53 -9.57
N PRO A 86 2.99 8.91 -10.56
CA PRO A 86 3.53 8.80 -11.91
C PRO A 86 3.63 10.16 -12.64
N VAL A 87 2.85 11.17 -12.22
CA VAL A 87 2.93 12.53 -12.78
C VAL A 87 4.11 13.30 -12.18
N LYS A 88 4.29 13.18 -10.86
CA LYS A 88 5.42 13.77 -10.13
C LYS A 88 6.75 13.29 -10.70
N ASP A 89 6.86 11.99 -11.01
CA ASP A 89 8.08 11.40 -11.55
C ASP A 89 8.26 11.68 -13.06
N GLY A 90 7.37 12.47 -13.67
CA GLY A 90 7.44 12.84 -15.10
C GLY A 90 7.19 11.68 -16.05
N LEU A 91 6.56 10.61 -15.60
CA LEU A 91 6.28 9.44 -16.43
C LEU A 91 5.08 9.67 -17.35
N VAL A 92 4.06 10.36 -16.86
CA VAL A 92 2.86 10.75 -17.60
C VAL A 92 2.42 12.18 -17.24
N GLU A 93 1.60 12.79 -18.09
CA GLU A 93 1.09 14.15 -17.87
C GLU A 93 0.02 14.23 -16.81
N ARG A 94 -0.87 13.22 -16.77
CA ARG A 94 -2.01 13.10 -15.86
C ARG A 94 -2.04 11.69 -15.27
N ALA A 95 -2.56 11.53 -14.05
CA ALA A 95 -2.63 10.26 -13.35
C ALA A 95 -3.36 9.16 -14.15
N HIS A 96 -4.43 9.51 -14.83
CA HIS A 96 -5.21 8.57 -15.66
C HIS A 96 -4.50 8.14 -16.96
N HIS A 97 -3.40 8.80 -17.35
CA HIS A 97 -2.56 8.36 -18.47
C HIS A 97 -1.60 7.23 -18.09
N TRP A 98 -1.45 6.93 -16.79
CA TRP A 98 -0.58 5.84 -16.34
C TRP A 98 -1.07 4.50 -16.88
N PRO A 99 -0.23 3.74 -17.61
CA PRO A 99 -0.66 2.49 -18.23
C PRO A 99 -0.76 1.30 -17.26
N GLY A 100 -0.13 1.40 -16.10
CA GLY A 100 -0.20 0.40 -15.02
C GLY A 100 -1.47 0.57 -14.17
N PRO A 101 -1.71 -0.33 -13.22
CA PRO A 101 -2.82 -0.22 -12.30
C PRO A 101 -2.74 1.09 -11.50
N ASN A 102 -3.68 1.98 -11.79
CA ASN A 102 -3.95 3.21 -11.05
C ASN A 102 -5.43 3.23 -10.72
N PHE A 103 -5.75 3.08 -9.45
CA PHE A 103 -7.11 2.83 -9.01
C PHE A 103 -7.90 4.12 -8.71
N VAL A 104 -7.36 5.29 -9.05
CA VAL A 104 -8.01 6.59 -8.80
C VAL A 104 -9.41 6.65 -9.42
N SER A 105 -9.55 6.26 -10.68
CA SER A 105 -10.85 6.28 -11.36
C SER A 105 -11.87 5.36 -10.69
N ALA A 106 -11.45 4.18 -10.23
CA ALA A 106 -12.33 3.24 -9.56
C ALA A 106 -12.81 3.79 -8.21
N LEU A 107 -11.93 4.42 -7.43
CA LEU A 107 -12.30 5.10 -6.19
C LEU A 107 -13.30 6.24 -6.44
N MET A 108 -13.02 7.11 -7.41
CA MET A 108 -13.87 8.27 -7.74
C MET A 108 -15.25 7.88 -8.27
N THR A 109 -15.32 6.82 -9.04
CA THR A 109 -16.59 6.35 -9.62
C THR A 109 -17.29 5.29 -8.79
N ARG A 110 -16.64 4.80 -7.71
CA ARG A 110 -17.13 3.69 -6.88
C ARG A 110 -17.47 2.44 -7.68
N LYS A 111 -16.83 2.29 -8.86
CA LYS A 111 -17.03 1.09 -9.69
C LYS A 111 -16.03 0.02 -9.29
N PRO A 112 -16.49 -1.19 -8.94
CA PRO A 112 -15.60 -2.26 -8.58
C PRO A 112 -14.72 -2.67 -9.77
N MET A 113 -13.50 -3.04 -9.46
CA MET A 113 -12.53 -3.55 -10.42
C MET A 113 -12.57 -5.06 -10.45
N ARG A 114 -12.68 -5.63 -11.64
CA ARG A 114 -12.67 -7.08 -11.84
C ARG A 114 -11.33 -7.53 -12.41
N ALA A 115 -10.82 -8.62 -11.88
CA ALA A 115 -9.59 -9.22 -12.36
C ALA A 115 -9.71 -10.74 -12.42
N ARG A 116 -9.16 -11.30 -13.48
CA ARG A 116 -9.09 -12.75 -13.68
C ARG A 116 -7.73 -13.28 -13.26
N ARG A 117 -7.74 -14.49 -12.69
CA ARG A 117 -6.54 -15.22 -12.28
C ARG A 117 -5.57 -15.38 -13.46
N PRO A 118 -4.28 -15.00 -13.32
CA PRO A 118 -3.29 -15.20 -14.35
C PRO A 118 -3.06 -16.68 -14.66
N LYS A 119 -3.14 -17.06 -15.93
CA LYS A 119 -2.99 -18.45 -16.37
C LYS A 119 -1.55 -18.99 -16.26
N HIS A 120 -0.55 -18.11 -16.33
CA HIS A 120 0.86 -18.47 -16.39
C HIS A 120 1.45 -18.99 -15.06
N PHE A 121 0.71 -18.87 -13.94
CA PHE A 121 1.28 -19.16 -12.62
C PHE A 121 0.39 -20.06 -11.77
N PHE A 122 -0.90 -19.76 -11.66
CA PHE A 122 -1.80 -20.50 -10.77
C PHE A 122 -2.32 -21.79 -11.41
N ARG A 123 -2.35 -22.86 -10.61
CA ARG A 123 -2.96 -24.12 -11.03
C ARG A 123 -4.47 -23.94 -11.30
N GLU A 124 -4.98 -24.62 -12.30
CA GLU A 124 -6.39 -24.53 -12.68
C GLU A 124 -7.33 -24.96 -11.53
N ALA A 125 -7.03 -26.09 -10.91
CA ALA A 125 -7.77 -26.63 -9.75
C ALA A 125 -7.22 -26.16 -8.39
N GLY A 126 -6.48 -25.03 -8.33
CA GLY A 126 -5.90 -24.51 -7.09
C GLY A 126 -6.88 -23.66 -6.27
N PRO A 127 -6.52 -23.33 -5.02
CA PRO A 127 -7.38 -22.57 -4.11
C PRO A 127 -7.52 -21.08 -4.48
N MET A 128 -6.75 -20.59 -5.47
CA MET A 128 -6.82 -19.20 -5.92
C MET A 128 -8.10 -19.03 -6.77
N PRO A 129 -8.98 -18.09 -6.45
CA PRO A 129 -10.23 -17.88 -7.19
C PRO A 129 -9.95 -17.51 -8.66
N LEU A 130 -10.85 -17.93 -9.56
CA LEU A 130 -10.73 -17.66 -10.99
C LEU A 130 -10.91 -16.18 -11.30
N ASP A 131 -11.92 -15.59 -10.69
CA ASP A 131 -12.26 -14.18 -10.83
C ASP A 131 -12.36 -13.55 -9.43
N VAL A 132 -11.94 -12.31 -9.32
CA VAL A 132 -12.03 -11.51 -8.08
C VAL A 132 -12.50 -10.12 -8.42
N GLU A 133 -13.19 -9.53 -7.46
CA GLU A 133 -13.65 -8.15 -7.53
C GLU A 133 -13.01 -7.36 -6.39
N LEU A 134 -12.56 -6.15 -6.67
CA LEU A 134 -12.01 -5.22 -5.69
C LEU A 134 -12.85 -3.95 -5.71
N GLU A 135 -13.53 -3.70 -4.64
CA GLU A 135 -14.16 -2.43 -4.35
C GLU A 135 -13.14 -1.52 -3.63
N LEU A 136 -12.99 -0.31 -4.13
CA LEU A 136 -12.16 0.72 -3.51
C LEU A 136 -13.10 1.69 -2.80
N LYS A 137 -12.93 1.81 -1.51
CA LYS A 137 -13.79 2.67 -0.70
C LYS A 137 -13.04 3.26 0.49
N LEU A 138 -13.59 4.31 1.06
CA LEU A 138 -13.24 4.79 2.39
C LEU A 138 -13.86 3.83 3.43
N PRO A 139 -13.37 3.82 4.69
CA PRO A 139 -14.05 3.10 5.77
C PRO A 139 -15.52 3.48 5.85
N ASP A 140 -16.39 2.53 6.25
CA ASP A 140 -17.84 2.75 6.23
C ASP A 140 -18.28 3.82 7.24
N ASP A 141 -17.54 4.00 8.33
CA ASP A 141 -17.71 5.04 9.36
C ASP A 141 -17.11 6.41 8.99
N PHE A 142 -16.51 6.53 7.81
CA PHE A 142 -15.88 7.77 7.37
C PHE A 142 -16.94 8.80 6.98
N GLU A 143 -17.03 9.88 7.74
CA GLU A 143 -18.02 10.93 7.55
C GLU A 143 -17.80 11.75 6.27
N ARG A 144 -18.93 12.20 5.67
CA ARG A 144 -18.95 13.11 4.51
C ARG A 144 -18.05 12.62 3.35
N GLN A 145 -18.22 11.36 2.98
CA GLN A 145 -17.41 10.72 1.95
C GLN A 145 -17.43 11.46 0.62
N ASP A 146 -18.59 11.95 0.18
CA ASP A 146 -18.73 12.65 -1.10
C ASP A 146 -17.95 13.96 -1.14
N ASP A 147 -18.03 14.74 -0.06
CA ASP A 147 -17.25 15.98 0.04
C ASP A 147 -15.75 15.71 0.05
N PHE A 148 -15.34 14.64 0.73
CA PHE A 148 -13.93 14.24 0.77
C PHE A 148 -13.44 13.80 -0.60
N LEU A 149 -14.20 13.01 -1.34
CA LEU A 149 -13.84 12.58 -2.69
C LEU A 149 -13.82 13.75 -3.67
N ALA A 150 -14.75 14.70 -3.56
CA ALA A 150 -14.74 15.94 -4.34
C ALA A 150 -13.48 16.78 -4.04
N GLU A 151 -13.12 16.95 -2.78
CA GLU A 151 -11.90 17.62 -2.37
C GLU A 151 -10.65 16.90 -2.88
N LEU A 152 -10.61 15.57 -2.78
CA LEU A 152 -9.52 14.76 -3.29
C LEU A 152 -9.34 14.95 -4.81
N ALA A 153 -10.43 14.92 -5.58
CA ALA A 153 -10.40 15.14 -7.03
C ALA A 153 -9.81 16.51 -7.38
N ARG A 154 -10.28 17.57 -6.69
CA ARG A 154 -9.76 18.94 -6.86
C ARG A 154 -8.25 19.01 -6.57
N LYS A 155 -7.82 18.46 -5.42
CA LYS A 155 -6.40 18.47 -5.03
C LYS A 155 -5.50 17.64 -5.96
N ILE A 156 -5.99 16.55 -6.53
CA ILE A 156 -5.27 15.79 -7.56
C ILE A 156 -5.03 16.69 -8.78
N THR A 157 -6.06 17.38 -9.28
CA THR A 157 -5.95 18.28 -10.42
C THR A 157 -4.97 19.43 -10.13
N GLU A 158 -5.07 20.06 -8.97
CA GLU A 158 -4.15 21.12 -8.55
C GLU A 158 -2.68 20.66 -8.50
N ALA A 159 -2.43 19.46 -7.98
CA ALA A 159 -1.11 18.87 -7.93
C ALA A 159 -0.57 18.56 -9.34
N GLU A 160 -1.39 17.99 -10.21
CA GLU A 160 -1.02 17.72 -11.61
C GLU A 160 -0.65 19.01 -12.35
N ASP A 161 -1.44 20.08 -12.18
CA ASP A 161 -1.17 21.39 -12.77
C ASP A 161 0.10 22.02 -12.20
N ALA A 162 0.35 21.86 -10.90
CA ALA A 162 1.60 22.32 -10.28
C ALA A 162 2.82 21.59 -10.87
N PHE A 163 2.75 20.26 -11.05
CA PHE A 163 3.81 19.49 -11.70
C PHE A 163 3.99 19.89 -13.18
N ALA A 164 2.91 20.20 -13.90
CA ALA A 164 2.99 20.66 -15.27
C ALA A 164 3.71 22.02 -15.36
N ARG A 165 3.37 22.97 -14.49
CA ARG A 165 4.06 24.28 -14.41
C ARG A 165 5.55 24.13 -14.10
N GLU A 166 5.88 23.26 -13.13
CA GLU A 166 7.28 23.02 -12.74
C GLU A 166 8.08 22.39 -13.88
N ARG A 167 7.51 21.41 -14.60
CA ARG A 167 8.14 20.85 -15.79
C ARG A 167 8.40 21.87 -16.87
N HIS A 168 7.40 22.72 -17.16
CA HIS A 168 7.56 23.81 -18.11
C HIS A 168 8.69 24.78 -17.72
N ARG A 169 8.72 25.16 -16.42
CA ARG A 169 9.76 26.05 -15.88
C ARG A 169 11.17 25.44 -15.97
N THR A 170 11.30 24.13 -15.80
CA THR A 170 12.59 23.41 -15.79
C THR A 170 12.98 22.83 -17.13
N GLY A 171 12.16 22.97 -18.18
CA GLY A 171 12.39 22.37 -19.50
C GLY A 171 12.35 20.85 -19.50
N ARG A 172 11.79 20.20 -18.46
CA ARG A 172 11.72 18.73 -18.37
C ARG A 172 10.56 18.18 -19.18
N ALA A 173 10.86 17.28 -20.10
CA ALA A 173 9.86 16.57 -20.88
C ALA A 173 9.25 15.41 -20.07
N VAL A 174 7.99 15.09 -20.36
CA VAL A 174 7.31 13.89 -19.87
C VAL A 174 7.75 12.68 -20.71
N LEU A 175 8.00 11.55 -20.07
CA LEU A 175 8.35 10.30 -20.79
C LEU A 175 7.22 9.88 -21.73
N GLY A 176 5.99 9.94 -21.25
CA GLY A 176 4.78 9.62 -22.00
C GLY A 176 4.44 8.12 -22.01
N ARG A 177 3.13 7.84 -22.07
CA ARG A 177 2.57 6.48 -22.02
C ARG A 177 3.25 5.50 -22.97
N LYS A 178 3.50 5.93 -24.24
CA LYS A 178 4.11 5.04 -25.25
C LYS A 178 5.52 4.60 -24.88
N ARG A 179 6.34 5.51 -24.34
CA ARG A 179 7.71 5.19 -23.90
C ARG A 179 7.70 4.33 -22.64
N VAL A 180 6.81 4.63 -21.68
CA VAL A 180 6.63 3.79 -20.49
C VAL A 180 6.34 2.33 -20.86
N LEU A 181 5.41 2.10 -21.80
CA LEU A 181 5.06 0.75 -22.26
C LEU A 181 6.18 0.03 -23.05
N ARG A 182 7.07 0.78 -23.68
CA ARG A 182 8.21 0.23 -24.45
C ARG A 182 9.44 -0.04 -23.59
N GLN A 183 9.47 0.49 -22.37
CA GLN A 183 10.60 0.32 -21.49
C GLN A 183 10.77 -1.15 -21.11
N SER A 184 11.97 -1.66 -21.31
CA SER A 184 12.29 -3.05 -20.96
C SER A 184 12.33 -3.22 -19.45
N TRP A 185 11.79 -4.32 -18.95
CA TRP A 185 11.92 -4.69 -17.56
C TRP A 185 13.36 -5.06 -17.16
N ARG A 186 14.26 -5.21 -18.15
CA ARG A 186 15.70 -5.48 -17.97
C ARG A 186 16.52 -4.20 -17.88
N ASP A 187 15.92 -3.03 -18.20
CA ASP A 187 16.64 -1.77 -18.15
C ASP A 187 16.99 -1.41 -16.71
N ASN A 188 18.24 -1.01 -16.49
CA ASN A 188 18.68 -0.46 -15.22
C ASN A 188 18.45 1.05 -15.20
N PRO A 189 18.09 1.63 -14.03
CA PRO A 189 17.99 3.07 -13.89
C PRO A 189 19.33 3.75 -14.21
N ALA A 190 19.30 4.78 -15.04
CA ALA A 190 20.51 5.56 -15.35
C ALA A 190 20.91 6.53 -14.21
N SER A 191 20.00 6.78 -13.26
CA SER A 191 20.23 7.66 -12.12
C SER A 191 19.76 7.00 -10.83
N HIS A 192 20.47 7.28 -9.74
CA HIS A 192 20.07 6.85 -8.41
C HIS A 192 19.71 8.08 -7.57
N GLU A 193 18.46 8.13 -7.09
CA GLU A 193 18.15 9.09 -6.03
C GLU A 193 18.86 8.69 -4.73
N PRO A 194 19.43 9.68 -4.00
CA PRO A 194 20.00 9.40 -2.69
C PRO A 194 18.90 8.82 -1.78
N ARG A 195 19.14 7.62 -1.25
CA ARG A 195 18.20 7.01 -0.31
C ARG A 195 18.16 7.85 0.97
N ARG A 196 17.11 8.63 1.10
CA ARG A 196 16.80 9.30 2.36
C ARG A 196 16.30 8.22 3.30
N ARG A 197 17.04 7.84 4.32
CA ARG A 197 16.67 6.84 5.32
C ARG A 197 15.51 7.31 6.25
N LEU A 198 14.61 8.13 5.71
CA LEU A 198 13.44 8.61 6.42
C LEU A 198 12.37 7.51 6.42
N ARG A 199 12.11 6.94 7.58
CA ARG A 199 11.05 5.95 7.79
C ARG A 199 10.05 6.49 8.82
N PRO A 200 9.22 7.48 8.48
CA PRO A 200 8.21 7.97 9.41
C PRO A 200 7.21 6.84 9.69
N ARG A 201 6.92 6.59 10.97
CA ARG A 201 5.90 5.61 11.36
C ARG A 201 4.50 6.20 11.38
N VAL A 202 4.39 7.53 11.51
CA VAL A 202 3.15 8.27 11.68
C VAL A 202 3.17 9.51 10.79
N ALA A 203 2.09 9.78 10.10
CA ALA A 203 1.88 10.99 9.32
C ALA A 203 0.71 11.79 9.88
N THR A 204 1.00 12.99 10.36
CA THR A 204 0.06 14.05 10.72
C THR A 204 0.82 15.35 10.94
N ARG A 205 0.17 16.50 10.68
CA ARG A 205 0.67 17.83 11.01
C ARG A 205 0.37 18.21 12.46
N ASP A 206 -0.60 17.53 13.09
CA ASP A 206 -0.97 17.73 14.48
C ASP A 206 0.09 17.11 15.40
N LYS A 207 0.78 17.98 16.15
CA LYS A 207 1.86 17.60 17.07
C LYS A 207 1.37 16.64 18.17
N TRP A 208 0.20 16.92 18.73
CA TRP A 208 -0.30 16.15 19.88
C TRP A 208 -0.79 14.76 19.44
N ARG A 209 -1.53 14.69 18.34
CA ARG A 209 -1.94 13.42 17.73
C ARG A 209 -0.73 12.57 17.33
N ARG A 210 0.34 13.20 16.81
CA ARG A 210 1.58 12.50 16.50
C ARG A 210 2.24 11.94 17.75
N ILE A 211 2.33 12.71 18.84
CA ILE A 211 2.91 12.25 20.10
C ILE A 211 2.10 11.08 20.66
N ALA A 212 0.77 11.20 20.71
CA ALA A 212 -0.10 10.14 21.18
C ALA A 212 0.06 8.83 20.37
N ALA A 213 0.11 8.92 19.04
CA ALA A 213 0.32 7.76 18.18
C ALA A 213 1.70 7.12 18.41
N LEU A 214 2.76 7.91 18.54
CA LEU A 214 4.10 7.39 18.82
C LEU A 214 4.20 6.75 20.21
N GLN A 215 3.51 7.29 21.23
CA GLN A 215 3.42 6.69 22.56
C GLN A 215 2.68 5.34 22.52
N ARG A 216 1.57 5.27 21.80
CA ARG A 216 0.81 4.02 21.58
C ARG A 216 1.71 2.95 20.91
N ASN A 217 2.45 3.34 19.86
CA ASN A 217 3.36 2.43 19.17
C ASN A 217 4.49 1.95 20.08
N LYS A 218 5.03 2.83 20.94
CA LYS A 218 6.06 2.47 21.92
C LYS A 218 5.52 1.50 22.99
N ALA A 219 4.31 1.73 23.46
CA ALA A 219 3.64 0.83 24.41
C ALA A 219 3.42 -0.56 23.80
N TRP A 220 2.94 -0.61 22.55
CA TRP A 220 2.76 -1.86 21.80
C TRP A 220 4.10 -2.63 21.64
N GLU A 221 5.19 -1.92 21.32
CA GLU A 221 6.51 -2.52 21.20
C GLU A 221 7.05 -3.07 22.55
N ALA A 222 6.75 -2.39 23.65
CA ALA A 222 7.09 -2.87 24.98
C ALA A 222 6.35 -4.16 25.32
N GLU A 223 5.03 -4.17 25.10
CA GLU A 223 4.18 -5.34 25.29
C GLU A 223 4.65 -6.55 24.44
N TYR A 224 4.99 -6.30 23.16
CA TYR A 224 5.54 -7.33 22.29
C TYR A 224 6.85 -7.92 22.85
N ARG A 225 7.76 -7.07 23.33
CA ARG A 225 9.04 -7.52 23.90
C ARG A 225 8.86 -8.36 25.17
N GLU A 226 7.93 -7.96 26.03
CA GLU A 226 7.58 -8.69 27.25
C GLU A 226 6.98 -10.06 26.92
N ALA A 227 5.98 -10.10 26.02
CA ALA A 227 5.36 -11.33 25.57
C ALA A 227 6.41 -12.28 24.94
N ARG A 228 7.30 -11.73 24.11
CA ARG A 228 8.37 -12.52 23.49
C ARG A 228 9.35 -13.07 24.51
N ALA A 229 9.75 -12.27 25.50
CA ALA A 229 10.66 -12.72 26.57
C ALA A 229 10.04 -13.85 27.40
N ALA A 230 8.77 -13.70 27.81
CA ALA A 230 8.02 -14.73 28.52
C ALA A 230 7.92 -16.03 27.70
N TRP A 231 7.57 -15.92 26.43
CA TRP A 231 7.45 -17.07 25.54
C TRP A 231 8.80 -17.78 25.35
N CYS A 232 9.91 -17.04 25.17
CA CYS A 232 11.24 -17.62 25.07
C CYS A 232 11.69 -18.33 26.37
N ALA A 233 11.16 -17.90 27.51
CA ALA A 233 11.40 -18.54 28.82
C ALA A 233 10.46 -19.74 29.09
N GLY A 234 9.65 -20.17 28.11
CA GLY A 234 8.68 -21.25 28.24
C GLY A 234 7.44 -20.91 29.07
N MET A 235 7.22 -19.63 29.36
CA MET A 235 6.05 -19.17 30.12
C MET A 235 4.86 -18.85 29.18
N PRO A 236 3.61 -18.98 29.65
CA PRO A 236 2.45 -18.52 28.91
C PRO A 236 2.57 -17.04 28.57
N ALA A 237 2.30 -16.70 27.31
CA ALA A 237 2.36 -15.31 26.84
C ALA A 237 1.22 -15.00 25.88
N ASP A 238 0.63 -13.81 26.02
CA ASP A 238 -0.36 -13.26 25.08
C ASP A 238 0.31 -12.12 24.31
N PHE A 239 0.51 -12.36 23.02
CA PHE A 239 1.10 -11.37 22.14
C PHE A 239 0.10 -10.25 21.82
N PRO A 240 0.58 -9.01 21.59
CA PRO A 240 -0.30 -7.90 21.29
C PRO A 240 -1.05 -8.08 19.98
N TYR A 241 -2.19 -7.42 19.88
CA TYR A 241 -3.00 -7.29 18.68
C TYR A 241 -2.14 -6.95 17.44
N GLY A 242 -2.48 -7.56 16.29
CA GLY A 242 -1.76 -7.34 15.03
C GLY A 242 -0.58 -8.28 14.79
N THR A 243 -0.26 -9.18 15.72
CA THR A 243 0.82 -10.17 15.58
C THR A 243 0.34 -11.55 15.15
N TYR A 244 -0.82 -11.64 14.50
CA TYR A 244 -1.45 -12.92 14.11
C TYR A 244 -0.60 -13.79 13.19
N TRP A 245 0.30 -13.19 12.42
CA TRP A 245 1.27 -13.88 11.58
C TRP A 245 2.16 -14.85 12.36
N LEU A 246 2.43 -14.60 13.67
CA LEU A 246 3.20 -15.47 14.54
C LEU A 246 2.60 -16.87 14.66
N ARG A 247 1.27 -16.99 14.60
CA ARG A 247 0.55 -18.29 14.67
C ARG A 247 0.97 -19.28 13.59
N ARG A 248 1.60 -18.82 12.51
CA ARG A 248 2.13 -19.69 11.45
C ARG A 248 3.46 -20.33 11.79
N PHE A 249 4.19 -19.76 12.76
CA PHE A 249 5.54 -20.19 13.12
C PHE A 249 5.63 -20.75 14.54
N ALA A 250 4.68 -20.41 15.38
CA ALA A 250 4.67 -20.78 16.78
C ALA A 250 3.24 -20.95 17.31
N ASN A 251 3.06 -21.83 18.30
CA ASN A 251 1.79 -21.95 19.00
C ASN A 251 1.67 -20.85 20.06
N VAL A 252 1.25 -19.65 19.60
CA VAL A 252 1.13 -18.46 20.46
C VAL A 252 -0.31 -17.97 20.52
N ARG A 253 -0.68 -17.39 21.66
CA ARG A 253 -1.92 -16.64 21.82
C ARG A 253 -1.68 -15.19 21.40
N VAL A 254 -2.66 -14.60 20.73
CA VAL A 254 -2.63 -13.21 20.30
C VAL A 254 -3.93 -12.55 20.70
N LYS A 255 -3.83 -11.39 21.34
CA LYS A 255 -4.96 -10.59 21.78
C LYS A 255 -5.89 -10.24 20.62
N PRO A 256 -7.22 -10.19 20.84
CA PRO A 256 -8.17 -9.73 19.82
C PRO A 256 -7.97 -8.24 19.52
N PRO A 257 -8.58 -7.73 18.42
CA PRO A 257 -8.66 -6.30 18.17
C PRO A 257 -9.22 -5.55 19.38
N PRO A 258 -8.73 -4.33 19.66
CA PRO A 258 -9.38 -3.48 20.63
C PRO A 258 -10.82 -3.21 20.16
N LEU A 259 -11.75 -3.17 21.09
CA LEU A 259 -13.13 -2.79 20.78
C LEU A 259 -13.11 -1.38 20.19
N ALA A 260 -13.84 -1.20 19.07
CA ALA A 260 -14.02 0.12 18.49
C ALA A 260 -14.71 1.02 19.53
N SER A 261 -14.01 2.08 19.94
CA SER A 261 -14.53 3.11 20.85
C SER A 261 -15.34 4.15 20.10
#